data_936f12bd1e265bae4f138a14319e54df
#
_entry.id   936f12bd1e265bae4f138a14319e54df
#
_cell.length_a   1.000
_cell.length_b   1.000
_cell.length_c   1.000
_cell.angle_alpha   90.00
_cell.angle_beta   90.00
_cell.angle_gamma   90.00
#
_symmetry.space_group_name_H-M   'P 1'
#
loop_
_entity.id
_entity.type
_entity.pdbx_description
1 polymer ?
#
loop_
_entity_poly.entity_id
_entity_poly.type
_entity_poly.pdbx_seq_one_letter_code
_entity_poly.pdbx_strand_id
1 'polypeptide(L)'
;MVRDYSKGLIYKLCCKNVNVKEIYVGSTINMKQRKRQHKQCAINENSEKHNIKVYQYIRENGGWSNWSMIWIKDYPSNSKRELETEEDKIMKELNATLNAKDAIKDIEKRKKQCREYKQNHKEEIKIKTAEWREKNKEHLKEYGKNHVRPNYEELQLKKKEIVIC
;
A
#
# COMPACT_ATOMS: atom_id res chain seq x y z
N MET A 1 16.28 -0.89 10.74
CA MET A 1 16.60 0.55 10.60
C MET A 1 15.30 1.32 10.44
N VAL A 2 15.00 2.24 11.34
CA VAL A 2 13.81 3.10 11.28
C VAL A 2 13.99 4.12 10.15
N ARG A 3 12.95 4.34 9.33
CA ARG A 3 13.00 5.33 8.24
C ARG A 3 12.76 6.73 8.80
N ASP A 4 13.62 7.66 8.42
CA ASP A 4 13.51 9.07 8.81
C ASP A 4 12.62 9.83 7.81
N TYR A 5 11.40 10.11 8.21
CA TYR A 5 10.42 10.82 7.38
C TYR A 5 10.54 12.35 7.47
N SER A 6 11.42 12.89 8.31
CA SER A 6 11.72 14.32 8.36
C SER A 6 12.29 14.87 7.04
N LYS A 7 12.79 13.97 6.17
CA LYS A 7 13.29 14.25 4.81
C LYS A 7 12.25 13.93 3.72
N GLY A 8 10.99 13.88 4.09
CA GLY A 8 9.90 13.61 3.16
C GLY A 8 9.79 14.69 2.08
N LEU A 9 9.52 14.28 0.86
CA LEU A 9 9.26 15.17 -0.27
C LEU A 9 8.27 14.55 -1.26
N ILE A 10 7.60 15.41 -2.01
CA ILE A 10 6.67 15.04 -3.09
C ILE A 10 7.32 15.40 -4.43
N TYR A 11 7.16 14.50 -5.41
CA TYR A 11 7.69 14.67 -6.76
C TYR A 11 6.69 14.22 -7.81
N LYS A 12 6.91 14.61 -9.06
CA LYS A 12 6.18 14.09 -10.22
C LYS A 12 7.12 13.50 -11.27
N LEU A 13 6.62 12.51 -12.00
CA LEU A 13 7.19 12.09 -13.27
C LEU A 13 6.35 12.68 -14.38
N CYS A 14 6.98 13.34 -15.35
CA CYS A 14 6.35 13.90 -16.53
C CYS A 14 7.22 13.68 -17.75
N CYS A 15 6.58 13.57 -18.91
CA CYS A 15 7.25 13.50 -20.20
C CYS A 15 7.87 14.86 -20.55
N LYS A 16 9.01 14.87 -21.25
CA LYS A 16 9.62 16.07 -21.82
C LYS A 16 8.86 16.58 -23.04
N ASN A 17 8.12 15.70 -23.71
CA ASN A 17 7.23 16.08 -24.78
C ASN A 17 5.98 16.76 -24.20
N VAL A 18 5.77 18.04 -24.51
CA VAL A 18 4.67 18.87 -24.00
C VAL A 18 3.28 18.40 -24.42
N ASN A 19 3.18 17.56 -25.45
CA ASN A 19 1.92 17.00 -25.91
C ASN A 19 1.44 15.84 -25.03
N VAL A 20 2.32 15.22 -24.22
CA VAL A 20 2.02 14.16 -23.28
C VAL A 20 1.71 14.82 -21.93
N LYS A 21 0.43 14.86 -21.58
CA LYS A 21 -0.08 15.54 -20.38
C LYS A 21 -0.09 14.68 -19.12
N GLU A 22 -0.02 13.37 -19.30
CA GLU A 22 -0.13 12.39 -18.23
C GLU A 22 1.08 12.47 -17.30
N ILE A 23 0.79 12.50 -16.02
CA ILE A 23 1.78 12.57 -14.97
C ILE A 23 1.54 11.49 -13.91
N TYR A 24 2.63 11.15 -13.23
CA TYR A 24 2.63 10.36 -12.01
C TYR A 24 3.12 11.23 -10.85
N VAL A 25 2.46 11.16 -9.69
CA VAL A 25 2.89 11.79 -8.44
C VAL A 25 3.35 10.71 -7.48
N GLY A 26 4.36 11.00 -6.69
CA GLY A 26 4.88 10.09 -5.68
C GLY A 26 5.58 10.82 -4.55
N SER A 27 5.83 10.11 -3.46
CA SER A 27 6.59 10.60 -2.32
C SER A 27 7.85 9.78 -2.06
N THR A 28 8.84 10.39 -1.44
CA THR A 28 10.06 9.71 -1.03
C THR A 28 10.81 10.51 0.05
N ILE A 29 11.67 9.82 0.77
CA ILE A 29 12.66 10.44 1.68
C ILE A 29 14.05 10.54 1.03
N ASN A 30 14.21 10.00 -0.19
CA ASN A 30 15.49 10.02 -0.93
C ASN A 30 15.23 10.06 -2.44
N MET A 31 15.29 11.27 -3.00
CA MET A 31 15.03 11.55 -4.42
C MET A 31 15.96 10.77 -5.36
N LYS A 32 17.27 10.73 -5.05
CA LYS A 32 18.28 10.06 -5.88
C LYS A 32 18.05 8.55 -5.96
N GLN A 33 17.78 7.91 -4.82
CA GLN A 33 17.47 6.49 -4.77
C GLN A 33 16.16 6.19 -5.48
N ARG A 34 15.14 7.01 -5.26
CA ARG A 34 13.82 6.83 -5.89
C ARG A 34 13.86 6.94 -7.41
N LYS A 35 14.62 7.93 -7.92
CA LYS A 35 14.85 8.09 -9.36
C LYS A 35 15.50 6.85 -10.00
N ARG A 36 16.52 6.28 -9.32
CA ARG A 36 17.17 5.04 -9.76
C ARG A 36 16.20 3.85 -9.80
N GLN A 37 15.34 3.72 -8.77
CA GLN A 37 14.31 2.67 -8.73
C GLN A 37 13.32 2.81 -9.90
N HIS A 38 12.82 4.01 -10.17
CA HIS A 38 11.93 4.24 -11.31
C HIS A 38 12.59 3.88 -12.64
N LYS A 39 13.86 4.33 -12.85
CA LYS A 39 14.62 3.98 -14.04
C LYS A 39 14.74 2.46 -14.21
N GLN A 40 15.10 1.75 -13.15
CA GLN A 40 15.23 0.29 -13.15
C GLN A 40 13.91 -0.39 -13.50
N CYS A 41 12.80 0.01 -12.88
CA CYS A 41 11.48 -0.56 -13.17
C CYS A 41 11.00 -0.27 -14.61
N ALA A 42 11.38 0.87 -15.18
CA ALA A 42 11.01 1.22 -16.55
C ALA A 42 11.80 0.43 -17.61
N ILE A 43 13.06 0.08 -17.32
CA ILE A 43 13.99 -0.52 -18.31
C ILE A 43 14.10 -2.03 -18.14
N ASN A 44 14.15 -2.55 -16.89
CA ASN A 44 14.41 -3.96 -16.63
C ASN A 44 13.14 -4.79 -16.77
N GLU A 45 13.08 -5.63 -17.79
CA GLU A 45 11.97 -6.54 -18.09
C GLU A 45 11.73 -7.59 -17.00
N ASN A 46 12.78 -7.98 -16.28
CA ASN A 46 12.68 -8.93 -15.16
C ASN A 46 12.19 -8.29 -13.86
N SER A 47 11.90 -6.98 -13.84
CA SER A 47 11.35 -6.32 -12.67
C SER A 47 9.87 -6.69 -12.50
N GLU A 48 9.47 -7.16 -11.31
CA GLU A 48 8.06 -7.42 -10.96
C GLU A 48 7.15 -6.20 -11.23
N LYS A 49 7.73 -5.01 -11.21
CA LYS A 49 7.02 -3.75 -11.43
C LYS A 49 7.04 -3.27 -12.88
N HIS A 50 7.74 -3.97 -13.77
CA HIS A 50 7.90 -3.58 -15.18
C HIS A 50 6.55 -3.31 -15.88
N ASN A 51 5.53 -4.12 -15.58
CA ASN A 51 4.20 -4.05 -16.19
C ASN A 51 3.20 -3.13 -15.45
N ILE A 52 3.67 -2.31 -14.49
CA ILE A 52 2.81 -1.29 -13.88
C ILE A 52 2.55 -0.16 -14.89
N LYS A 53 1.30 0.34 -14.94
CA LYS A 53 0.79 1.36 -15.88
C LYS A 53 1.79 2.49 -16.16
N VAL A 54 2.37 3.09 -15.13
CA VAL A 54 3.31 4.20 -15.29
C VAL A 54 4.55 3.80 -16.09
N TYR A 55 5.08 2.59 -15.90
CA TYR A 55 6.30 2.16 -16.62
C TYR A 55 5.99 1.70 -18.04
N GLN A 56 4.83 1.11 -18.29
CA GLN A 56 4.35 0.84 -19.65
C GLN A 56 4.21 2.16 -20.42
N TYR A 57 3.53 3.13 -19.84
CA TYR A 57 3.32 4.44 -20.44
C TYR A 57 4.63 5.20 -20.70
N ILE A 58 5.62 5.10 -19.77
CA ILE A 58 6.97 5.65 -19.98
C ILE A 58 7.64 5.04 -21.22
N ARG A 59 7.55 3.72 -21.40
CA ARG A 59 8.15 3.03 -22.57
C ARG A 59 7.48 3.42 -23.89
N GLU A 60 6.16 3.49 -23.89
CA GLU A 60 5.35 3.89 -25.05
C GLU A 60 5.60 5.34 -25.48
N ASN A 61 6.05 6.21 -24.55
CA ASN A 61 6.29 7.63 -24.79
C ASN A 61 7.78 7.99 -24.75
N GLY A 62 8.61 7.23 -25.47
CA GLY A 62 10.02 7.52 -25.70
C GLY A 62 10.99 7.02 -24.64
N GLY A 63 10.53 6.14 -23.73
CA GLY A 63 11.36 5.51 -22.71
C GLY A 63 11.80 6.47 -21.60
N TRP A 64 12.59 5.96 -20.66
CA TRP A 64 13.02 6.71 -19.48
C TRP A 64 13.79 7.99 -19.81
N SER A 65 14.56 8.04 -20.88
CA SER A 65 15.34 9.21 -21.33
C SER A 65 14.48 10.41 -21.66
N ASN A 66 13.24 10.16 -22.10
CA ASN A 66 12.26 11.18 -22.44
C ASN A 66 11.42 11.65 -21.25
N TRP A 67 11.69 11.14 -20.04
CA TRP A 67 10.94 11.48 -18.83
C TRP A 67 11.80 12.20 -17.81
N SER A 68 11.18 13.09 -17.04
CA SER A 68 11.81 13.84 -15.98
C SER A 68 11.13 13.54 -14.65
N MET A 69 11.94 13.41 -13.61
CA MET A 69 11.48 13.38 -12.23
C MET A 69 11.70 14.75 -11.62
N ILE A 70 10.61 15.46 -11.36
CA ILE A 70 10.62 16.85 -10.88
C ILE A 70 10.17 16.89 -9.43
N TRP A 71 10.94 17.55 -8.59
CA TRP A 71 10.56 17.90 -7.24
C TRP A 71 9.38 18.89 -7.25
N ILE A 72 8.41 18.68 -6.36
CA ILE A 72 7.25 19.58 -6.19
C ILE A 72 7.44 20.37 -4.91
N LYS A 73 7.62 19.69 -3.77
CA LYS A 73 7.83 20.32 -2.47
C LYS A 73 8.47 19.36 -1.46
N ASP A 74 9.11 19.93 -0.46
CA ASP A 74 9.47 19.20 0.75
C ASP A 74 8.25 19.06 1.66
N TYR A 75 8.16 17.91 2.30
CA TYR A 75 7.11 17.63 3.26
C TYR A 75 7.67 16.77 4.41
N PRO A 76 8.39 17.39 5.36
CA PRO A 76 8.80 16.73 6.58
C PRO A 76 7.59 16.15 7.31
N SER A 77 7.63 14.87 7.62
CA SER A 77 6.51 14.17 8.25
C SER A 77 6.99 13.24 9.37
N ASN A 78 6.12 12.89 10.30
CA ASN A 78 6.45 11.98 11.40
C ASN A 78 6.24 10.52 11.02
N SER A 79 5.52 10.25 9.93
CA SER A 79 5.18 8.90 9.52
C SER A 79 5.02 8.77 8.01
N LYS A 80 5.15 7.53 7.54
CA LYS A 80 4.84 7.17 6.14
C LYS A 80 3.42 7.55 5.75
N ARG A 81 2.45 7.35 6.65
CA ARG A 81 1.05 7.61 6.38
C ARG A 81 0.78 9.11 6.17
N GLU A 82 1.41 9.96 6.95
CA GLU A 82 1.30 11.41 6.80
C GLU A 82 1.87 11.87 5.45
N LEU A 83 3.04 11.35 5.06
CA LEU A 83 3.63 11.63 3.75
C LEU A 83 2.77 11.11 2.59
N GLU A 84 2.17 9.91 2.71
CA GLU A 84 1.23 9.37 1.72
C GLU A 84 -0.08 10.18 1.64
N THR A 85 -0.52 10.79 2.75
CA THR A 85 -1.68 11.70 2.77
C THR A 85 -1.45 12.92 1.90
N GLU A 86 -0.28 13.51 2.02
CA GLU A 86 0.08 14.67 1.19
C GLU A 86 0.29 14.29 -0.27
N GLU A 87 0.89 13.10 -0.54
CA GLU A 87 0.98 12.55 -1.90
C GLU A 87 -0.40 12.45 -2.55
N ASP A 88 -1.39 11.87 -1.85
CA ASP A 88 -2.75 11.68 -2.35
C ASP A 88 -3.46 13.03 -2.64
N LYS A 89 -3.23 14.03 -1.80
CA LYS A 89 -3.74 15.39 -2.00
C LYS A 89 -3.18 16.00 -3.29
N ILE A 90 -1.85 16.02 -3.45
CA ILE A 90 -1.18 16.56 -4.64
C ILE A 90 -1.53 15.77 -5.91
N MET A 91 -1.67 14.45 -5.80
CA MET A 91 -2.11 13.57 -6.89
C MET A 91 -3.48 14.00 -7.43
N LYS A 92 -4.43 14.34 -6.55
CA LYS A 92 -5.76 14.81 -6.91
C LYS A 92 -5.73 16.24 -7.47
N GLU A 93 -4.98 17.14 -6.84
CA GLU A 93 -4.81 18.53 -7.30
C GLU A 93 -4.23 18.59 -8.73
N LEU A 94 -3.27 17.73 -9.04
CA LEU A 94 -2.62 17.68 -10.36
C LEU A 94 -3.29 16.72 -11.36
N ASN A 95 -4.40 16.08 -10.99
CA ASN A 95 -5.07 15.07 -11.82
C ASN A 95 -4.11 14.01 -12.36
N ALA A 96 -3.30 13.42 -11.49
CA ALA A 96 -2.27 12.45 -11.86
C ALA A 96 -2.87 11.13 -12.37
N THR A 97 -2.94 10.96 -13.68
CA THR A 97 -3.62 9.83 -14.36
C THR A 97 -2.81 8.55 -14.42
N LEU A 98 -1.50 8.62 -14.18
CA LEU A 98 -0.61 7.45 -14.17
C LEU A 98 -0.52 6.74 -12.82
N ASN A 99 -1.11 7.31 -11.77
CA ASN A 99 -1.24 6.64 -10.49
C ASN A 99 -2.32 5.56 -10.59
N ALA A 100 -1.93 4.29 -10.49
CA ALA A 100 -2.86 3.16 -10.61
C ALA A 100 -3.77 2.98 -9.39
N LYS A 101 -3.41 3.60 -8.25
CA LYS A 101 -4.12 3.51 -6.97
C LYS A 101 -3.94 4.81 -6.22
N ASP A 102 -4.95 5.18 -5.44
CA ASP A 102 -4.82 6.25 -4.45
C ASP A 102 -3.67 5.92 -3.48
N ALA A 103 -2.90 6.94 -3.11
CA ALA A 103 -1.81 6.79 -2.15
C ALA A 103 -2.34 6.36 -0.77
N ILE A 104 -3.53 6.86 -0.41
CA ILE A 104 -4.29 6.41 0.76
C ILE A 104 -5.37 5.44 0.29
N LYS A 105 -5.38 4.26 0.91
CA LYS A 105 -6.51 3.34 0.77
C LYS A 105 -7.69 3.89 1.58
N ASP A 106 -8.76 4.22 0.93
CA ASP A 106 -10.02 4.50 1.60
C ASP A 106 -10.49 3.23 2.34
N ILE A 107 -10.29 3.25 3.65
CA ILE A 107 -10.58 2.09 4.52
C ILE A 107 -12.08 1.79 4.52
N GLU A 108 -12.93 2.81 4.48
CA GLU A 108 -14.38 2.62 4.50
C GLU A 108 -14.89 2.06 3.16
N LYS A 109 -14.40 2.57 2.05
CA LYS A 109 -14.69 2.03 0.72
C LYS A 109 -14.26 0.56 0.62
N ARG A 110 -13.06 0.24 1.12
CA ARG A 110 -12.56 -1.14 1.14
C ARG A 110 -13.39 -2.05 2.05
N LYS A 111 -13.77 -1.58 3.24
CA LYS A 111 -14.65 -2.32 4.16
C LYS A 111 -16.02 -2.58 3.52
N LYS A 112 -16.58 -1.60 2.82
CA LYS A 112 -17.85 -1.73 2.09
C LYS A 112 -17.73 -2.80 1.00
N GLN A 113 -16.74 -2.70 0.12
CA GLN A 113 -16.49 -3.70 -0.93
C GLN A 113 -16.28 -5.10 -0.36
N CYS A 114 -15.53 -5.23 0.75
CA CYS A 114 -15.31 -6.52 1.41
C CYS A 114 -16.62 -7.10 1.98
N ARG A 115 -17.51 -6.27 2.54
CA ARG A 115 -18.83 -6.69 3.03
C ARG A 115 -19.72 -7.17 1.88
N GLU A 116 -19.79 -6.39 0.79
CA GLU A 116 -20.56 -6.73 -0.41
C GLU A 116 -20.04 -8.04 -1.03
N TYR A 117 -18.73 -8.20 -1.18
CA TYR A 117 -18.12 -9.42 -1.69
C TYR A 117 -18.51 -10.64 -0.82
N LYS A 118 -18.36 -10.52 0.51
CA LYS A 118 -18.72 -11.61 1.44
C LYS A 118 -20.20 -11.97 1.39
N GLN A 119 -21.07 -10.99 1.18
CA GLN A 119 -22.51 -11.21 1.07
C GLN A 119 -22.87 -11.94 -0.22
N ASN A 120 -22.30 -11.51 -1.34
CA ASN A 120 -22.55 -12.10 -2.66
C ASN A 120 -21.96 -13.52 -2.82
N HIS A 121 -20.89 -13.83 -2.08
CA HIS A 121 -20.20 -15.14 -2.17
C HIS A 121 -20.34 -15.96 -0.88
N LYS A 122 -21.37 -15.71 -0.08
CA LYS A 122 -21.54 -16.30 1.26
C LYS A 122 -21.51 -17.83 1.24
N GLU A 123 -22.24 -18.46 0.33
CA GLU A 123 -22.31 -19.92 0.25
C GLU A 123 -20.99 -20.53 -0.27
N GLU A 124 -20.37 -19.91 -1.25
CA GLU A 124 -19.06 -20.35 -1.76
C GLU A 124 -17.98 -20.27 -0.68
N ILE A 125 -17.95 -19.18 0.09
CA ILE A 125 -17.02 -19.00 1.20
C ILE A 125 -17.27 -20.05 2.29
N LYS A 126 -18.53 -20.36 2.58
CA LYS A 126 -18.92 -21.38 3.56
C LYS A 126 -18.42 -22.77 3.16
N ILE A 127 -18.62 -23.17 1.91
CA ILE A 127 -18.14 -24.46 1.36
C ILE A 127 -16.61 -24.53 1.45
N LYS A 128 -15.90 -23.56 0.90
CA LYS A 128 -14.43 -23.51 0.93
C LYS A 128 -13.86 -23.49 2.35
N THR A 129 -14.55 -22.83 3.27
CA THR A 129 -14.14 -22.80 4.68
C THR A 129 -14.34 -24.16 5.37
N ALA A 130 -15.42 -24.86 5.06
CA ALA A 130 -15.69 -26.19 5.57
C ALA A 130 -14.65 -27.21 5.07
N GLU A 131 -14.36 -27.20 3.78
CA GLU A 131 -13.34 -28.05 3.15
C GLU A 131 -11.95 -27.79 3.75
N TRP A 132 -11.59 -26.52 3.91
CA TRP A 132 -10.32 -26.14 4.51
C TRP A 132 -10.20 -26.60 5.97
N ARG A 133 -11.29 -26.48 6.76
CA ARG A 133 -11.34 -26.93 8.16
C ARG A 133 -11.19 -28.44 8.28
N GLU A 134 -11.86 -29.19 7.43
CA GLU A 134 -11.74 -30.66 7.45
C GLU A 134 -10.32 -31.09 7.07
N LYS A 135 -9.76 -30.49 6.02
CA LYS A 135 -8.38 -30.75 5.58
C LYS A 135 -7.32 -30.40 6.65
N ASN A 136 -7.57 -29.39 7.49
CA ASN A 136 -6.63 -28.92 8.50
C ASN A 136 -7.05 -29.28 9.95
N LYS A 137 -7.94 -30.23 10.12
CA LYS A 137 -8.57 -30.56 11.40
C LYS A 137 -7.59 -30.94 12.52
N GLU A 138 -6.58 -31.75 12.20
CA GLU A 138 -5.58 -32.15 13.18
C GLU A 138 -4.68 -30.97 13.60
N HIS A 139 -4.23 -30.17 12.64
CA HIS A 139 -3.48 -28.96 12.92
C HIS A 139 -4.27 -27.97 13.79
N LEU A 140 -5.58 -27.80 13.54
CA LEU A 140 -6.44 -26.93 14.35
C LEU A 140 -6.63 -27.46 15.77
N LYS A 141 -6.71 -28.77 15.97
CA LYS A 141 -6.75 -29.38 17.31
C LYS A 141 -5.44 -29.14 18.08
N GLU A 142 -4.30 -29.33 17.42
CA GLU A 142 -3.00 -29.08 18.03
C GLU A 142 -2.78 -27.61 18.37
N TYR A 143 -3.13 -26.71 17.44
CA TYR A 143 -3.11 -25.28 17.66
C TYR A 143 -3.98 -24.86 18.85
N GLY A 144 -5.20 -25.41 18.96
CA GLY A 144 -6.10 -25.13 20.07
C GLY A 144 -5.55 -25.58 21.41
N LYS A 145 -4.84 -26.71 21.51
CA LYS A 145 -4.17 -27.17 22.73
C LYS A 145 -3.04 -26.22 23.17
N ASN A 146 -2.26 -25.73 22.21
CA ASN A 146 -1.08 -24.91 22.46
C ASN A 146 -1.41 -23.42 22.67
N HIS A 147 -2.60 -22.97 22.25
CA HIS A 147 -3.03 -21.57 22.29
C HIS A 147 -4.36 -21.43 23.05
N VAL A 148 -4.40 -21.98 24.27
CA VAL A 148 -5.54 -21.78 25.18
C VAL A 148 -5.62 -20.28 25.52
N ARG A 149 -6.69 -19.62 25.10
CA ARG A 149 -6.94 -18.24 25.52
C ARG A 149 -7.18 -18.24 27.03
N PRO A 150 -6.53 -17.35 27.80
CA PRO A 150 -6.84 -17.19 29.23
C PRO A 150 -8.34 -16.97 29.40
N ASN A 151 -8.93 -17.65 30.38
CA ASN A 151 -10.35 -17.48 30.69
C ASN A 151 -10.64 -15.99 30.93
N TYR A 152 -11.76 -15.50 30.36
CA TYR A 152 -12.17 -14.09 30.52
C TYR A 152 -12.22 -13.66 31.98
N GLU A 153 -12.60 -14.55 32.87
CA GLU A 153 -12.64 -14.33 34.33
C GLU A 153 -11.24 -14.11 34.94
N GLU A 154 -10.23 -14.89 34.51
CA GLU A 154 -8.84 -14.70 34.93
C GLU A 154 -8.27 -13.35 34.46
N LEU A 155 -8.64 -12.92 33.25
CA LEU A 155 -8.26 -11.61 32.72
C LEU A 155 -8.91 -10.46 33.50
N GLN A 156 -10.12 -10.62 33.96
CA GLN A 156 -10.82 -9.63 34.79
C GLN A 156 -10.25 -9.57 36.22
N LEU A 157 -9.86 -10.70 36.80
CA LEU A 157 -9.19 -10.76 38.10
C LEU A 157 -7.83 -10.06 38.07
N LYS A 158 -6.99 -10.35 37.06
CA LYS A 158 -5.70 -9.67 36.88
C LYS A 158 -5.84 -8.16 36.67
N LYS A 159 -6.90 -7.71 35.98
CA LYS A 159 -7.18 -6.26 35.81
C LYS A 159 -7.57 -5.61 37.15
N LYS A 160 -8.28 -6.29 38.02
CA LYS A 160 -8.65 -5.77 39.36
C LYS A 160 -7.45 -5.69 40.31
N GLU A 161 -6.52 -6.61 40.23
CA GLU A 161 -5.29 -6.61 41.06
C GLU A 161 -4.35 -5.44 40.65
N ILE A 162 -4.30 -5.02 39.40
CA ILE A 162 -3.46 -3.91 38.92
C ILE A 162 -4.01 -2.53 39.37
N VAL A 163 -5.30 -2.43 39.72
CA VAL A 163 -5.94 -1.17 40.13
C VAL A 163 -5.81 -0.90 41.65
N ILE A 164 -5.29 -1.85 42.42
CA ILE A 164 -5.18 -1.76 43.88
C ILE A 164 -3.73 -1.44 44.36
N CYS A 165 -2.78 -1.32 43.40
CA CYS A 165 -1.45 -0.74 43.61
C CYS A 165 -1.37 0.64 42.97
#